data_c18e51ffa784cc897c9b2d6bf4e8b3fe
#
_entry.id   c18e51ffa784cc897c9b2d6bf4e8b3fe
#
_cell.length_a   1.000
_cell.length_b   1.000
_cell.length_c   1.000
_cell.angle_alpha   90.00
_cell.angle_beta   90.00
_cell.angle_gamma   90.00
#
_symmetry.space_group_name_H-M   'P 1'
#
loop_
_entity.id
_entity.type
_entity.pdbx_description
1 polymer ?
#
loop_
_entity_poly.entity_id
_entity_poly.type
_entity_poly.pdbx_seq_one_letter_code
_entity_poly.pdbx_strand_id
1 'polypeptide(L)'
;MFVINLPNERNHKMVNYKDLGLVNTKDMFAKAMKGHYAIPAFNFNNMEQLQAIISACTEMESPVILQVSKGARNYANQTLLRYMAQGAVEYSKEISNGKGAIPICLHLDHGDSFELCKSCIEFG
;
A
#
# COMPACT_ATOMS: atom_id res chain seq x y z
N MET A 1 3.07 25.25 -32.93
CA MET A 1 2.04 24.58 -32.11
C MET A 1 2.17 23.08 -32.32
N PHE A 2 2.94 22.38 -31.50
CA PHE A 2 3.12 20.94 -31.63
C PHE A 2 1.97 20.25 -30.90
N VAL A 3 1.08 19.62 -31.67
CA VAL A 3 0.08 18.71 -31.11
C VAL A 3 0.78 17.38 -30.88
N ILE A 4 1.10 17.06 -29.62
CA ILE A 4 1.57 15.73 -29.24
C ILE A 4 0.33 14.84 -29.23
N ASN A 5 0.14 14.04 -30.27
CA ASN A 5 -0.79 12.91 -30.23
C ASN A 5 -0.24 11.88 -29.27
N LEU A 6 -0.72 11.90 -28.02
CA LEU A 6 -0.49 10.81 -27.10
C LEU A 6 -1.35 9.63 -27.53
N PRO A 7 -0.78 8.44 -27.76
CA PRO A 7 -1.58 7.27 -28.04
C PRO A 7 -2.44 6.96 -26.82
N ASN A 8 -3.74 7.11 -27.00
CA ASN A 8 -4.75 6.74 -26.03
C ASN A 8 -4.98 5.24 -26.19
N GLU A 9 -4.25 4.46 -25.41
CA GLU A 9 -4.55 3.11 -24.97
C GLU A 9 -3.33 2.60 -24.20
N ARG A 10 -3.19 3.05 -22.95
CA ARG A 10 -2.34 2.30 -22.04
C ARG A 10 -3.10 1.02 -21.73
N ASN A 11 -2.69 -0.08 -22.33
CA ASN A 11 -2.92 -1.41 -21.79
C ASN A 11 -2.34 -1.40 -20.37
N HIS A 12 -3.13 -1.03 -19.37
CA HIS A 12 -2.74 -1.14 -17.99
C HIS A 12 -2.67 -2.64 -17.67
N LYS A 13 -1.49 -3.22 -17.87
CA LYS A 13 -1.21 -4.55 -17.35
C LYS A 13 -1.52 -4.51 -15.85
N MET A 14 -2.43 -5.38 -15.41
CA MET A 14 -2.75 -5.53 -13.99
C MET A 14 -1.45 -5.72 -13.20
N VAL A 15 -1.26 -4.90 -12.17
CA VAL A 15 -0.11 -5.00 -11.27
C VAL A 15 -0.50 -5.94 -10.13
N ASN A 16 0.31 -6.95 -9.89
CA ASN A 16 0.08 -7.84 -8.76
C ASN A 16 0.72 -7.23 -7.50
N TYR A 17 -0.06 -7.10 -6.43
CA TYR A 17 0.43 -6.57 -5.15
C TYR A 17 1.69 -7.30 -4.64
N LYS A 18 1.84 -8.60 -4.94
CA LYS A 18 3.02 -9.37 -4.57
C LYS A 18 4.29 -8.88 -5.27
N ASP A 19 4.17 -8.38 -6.50
CA ASP A 19 5.32 -7.82 -7.24
C ASP A 19 5.81 -6.51 -6.61
N LEU A 20 4.97 -5.88 -5.78
CA LEU A 20 5.31 -4.71 -4.97
C LEU A 20 5.85 -5.08 -3.58
N GLY A 21 5.96 -6.37 -3.26
CA GLY A 21 6.36 -6.86 -1.94
C GLY A 21 5.25 -6.76 -0.87
N LEU A 22 4.04 -6.41 -1.27
CA LEU A 22 2.88 -6.32 -0.38
C LEU A 22 2.26 -7.69 -0.11
N VAL A 23 1.50 -7.80 0.97
CA VAL A 23 0.75 -9.01 1.34
C VAL A 23 -0.75 -8.73 1.40
N ASN A 24 -1.57 -9.77 1.32
CA ASN A 24 -2.99 -9.65 1.63
C ASN A 24 -3.24 -9.92 3.13
N THR A 25 -4.45 -9.66 3.59
CA THR A 25 -4.82 -9.79 5.01
C THR A 25 -5.03 -11.22 5.49
N LYS A 26 -5.15 -12.22 4.60
CA LYS A 26 -5.54 -13.58 4.97
C LYS A 26 -4.65 -14.19 6.05
N ASP A 27 -3.35 -14.27 5.77
CA ASP A 27 -2.40 -14.88 6.71
C ASP A 27 -2.12 -13.96 7.91
N MET A 28 -2.17 -12.64 7.70
CA MET A 28 -2.06 -11.65 8.78
C MET A 28 -3.16 -11.85 9.82
N PHE A 29 -4.41 -11.93 9.39
CA PHE A 29 -5.56 -12.13 10.29
C PHE A 29 -5.55 -13.51 10.95
N ALA A 30 -5.21 -14.57 10.20
CA ALA A 30 -5.10 -15.91 10.79
C ALA A 30 -4.08 -15.95 11.94
N LYS A 31 -2.92 -15.31 11.77
CA LYS A 31 -1.89 -15.21 12.82
C LYS A 31 -2.36 -14.34 13.99
N ALA A 32 -3.01 -13.19 13.71
CA ALA A 32 -3.51 -12.30 14.74
C ALA A 32 -4.58 -12.97 15.61
N MET A 33 -5.53 -13.66 14.99
CA MET A 33 -6.55 -14.42 15.71
C MET A 33 -5.96 -15.52 16.59
N LYS A 34 -5.01 -16.29 16.05
CA LYS A 34 -4.31 -17.35 16.82
C LYS A 34 -3.45 -16.79 17.95
N GLY A 35 -2.82 -15.65 17.72
CA GLY A 35 -1.90 -14.99 18.66
C GLY A 35 -2.60 -14.02 19.62
N HIS A 36 -3.91 -13.80 19.48
CA HIS A 36 -4.70 -12.86 20.28
C HIS A 36 -4.14 -11.44 20.33
N TYR A 37 -3.73 -10.91 19.13
CA TYR A 37 -3.26 -9.54 19.00
C TYR A 37 -4.03 -8.79 17.91
N ALA A 38 -4.03 -7.46 17.98
CA ALA A 38 -4.62 -6.60 16.98
C ALA A 38 -3.58 -6.21 15.91
N ILE A 39 -4.04 -5.97 14.68
CA ILE A 39 -3.23 -5.41 13.60
C ILE A 39 -3.63 -3.94 13.43
N PRO A 40 -2.68 -2.99 13.47
CA PRO A 40 -3.00 -1.59 13.24
C PRO A 40 -3.33 -1.34 11.77
N ALA A 41 -4.29 -0.45 11.54
CA ALA A 41 -4.66 0.06 10.23
C ALA A 41 -4.56 1.59 10.25
N PHE A 42 -3.60 2.15 9.51
CA PHE A 42 -3.33 3.58 9.52
C PHE A 42 -3.59 4.20 8.16
N ASN A 43 -4.37 5.29 8.16
CA ASN A 43 -4.54 6.12 6.97
C ASN A 43 -3.27 6.95 6.73
N PHE A 44 -2.86 7.05 5.47
CA PHE A 44 -1.79 7.93 5.06
C PHE A 44 -2.13 8.61 3.72
N ASN A 45 -1.56 9.78 3.48
CA ASN A 45 -1.72 10.53 2.24
C ASN A 45 -0.45 11.32 1.83
N ASN A 46 0.62 11.22 2.61
CA ASN A 46 1.91 11.82 2.31
C ASN A 46 3.06 10.95 2.80
N MET A 47 4.27 11.32 2.40
CA MET A 47 5.49 10.55 2.68
C MET A 47 5.84 10.58 4.18
N GLU A 48 5.65 11.70 4.85
CA GLU A 48 6.01 11.89 6.26
C GLU A 48 5.18 10.98 7.17
N GLN A 49 3.88 10.89 6.91
CA GLN A 49 3.01 9.95 7.62
C GLN A 49 3.43 8.50 7.36
N LEU A 50 3.71 8.16 6.10
CA LEU A 50 4.15 6.82 5.74
C LEU A 50 5.45 6.44 6.46
N GLN A 51 6.46 7.31 6.45
CA GLN A 51 7.72 7.07 7.16
C GLN A 51 7.51 6.84 8.65
N ALA A 52 6.71 7.67 9.31
CA ALA A 52 6.41 7.51 10.73
C ALA A 52 5.72 6.16 11.05
N ILE A 53 4.72 5.78 10.24
CA ILE A 53 4.00 4.52 10.38
C ILE A 53 4.96 3.33 10.22
N ILE A 54 5.75 3.31 9.14
CA ILE A 54 6.65 2.20 8.83
C ILE A 54 7.77 2.10 9.87
N SER A 55 8.34 3.22 10.30
CA SER A 55 9.37 3.22 11.35
C SER A 55 8.85 2.60 12.64
N ALA A 56 7.70 3.07 13.13
CA ALA A 56 7.12 2.56 14.37
C ALA A 56 6.72 1.08 14.25
N CYS A 57 6.07 0.68 13.16
CA CYS A 57 5.66 -0.72 12.97
C CYS A 57 6.86 -1.66 12.79
N THR A 58 7.93 -1.22 12.12
CA THR A 58 9.15 -2.04 11.96
C THR A 58 9.90 -2.18 13.29
N GLU A 59 10.00 -1.11 14.08
CA GLU A 59 10.59 -1.17 15.42
C GLU A 59 9.86 -2.17 16.33
N MET A 60 8.53 -2.17 16.27
CA MET A 60 7.68 -3.08 17.04
C MET A 60 7.52 -4.47 16.41
N GLU A 61 8.14 -4.75 15.25
CA GLU A 61 7.95 -5.98 14.47
C GLU A 61 6.46 -6.28 14.19
N SER A 62 5.65 -5.24 14.07
CA SER A 62 4.21 -5.33 13.90
C SER A 62 3.83 -5.35 12.42
N PRO A 63 2.95 -6.28 11.97
CA PRO A 63 2.30 -6.14 10.67
C PRO A 63 1.45 -4.87 10.64
N VAL A 64 1.21 -4.32 9.45
CA VAL A 64 0.44 -3.09 9.28
C VAL A 64 -0.47 -3.13 8.06
N ILE A 65 -1.65 -2.52 8.18
CA ILE A 65 -2.54 -2.19 7.07
C ILE A 65 -2.38 -0.69 6.79
N LEU A 66 -1.86 -0.36 5.60
CA LEU A 66 -1.80 0.99 5.09
C LEU A 66 -3.13 1.31 4.40
N GLN A 67 -3.88 2.25 4.93
CA GLN A 67 -5.20 2.62 4.41
C GLN A 67 -5.12 3.87 3.54
N VAL A 68 -5.77 3.82 2.38
CA VAL A 68 -5.85 4.93 1.43
C VAL A 68 -7.30 5.17 1.06
N SER A 69 -7.84 6.31 1.46
CA SER A 69 -9.17 6.73 1.04
C SER A 69 -9.17 7.22 -0.42
N LYS A 70 -10.36 7.32 -1.04
CA LYS A 70 -10.52 8.00 -2.33
C LYS A 70 -9.93 9.42 -2.31
N GLY A 71 -10.12 10.14 -1.22
CA GLY A 71 -9.57 11.49 -1.03
C GLY A 71 -8.03 11.49 -1.01
N ALA A 72 -7.41 10.59 -0.28
CA ALA A 72 -5.96 10.43 -0.25
C ALA A 72 -5.39 10.05 -1.63
N ARG A 73 -6.08 9.14 -2.35
CA ARG A 73 -5.71 8.74 -3.70
C ARG A 73 -5.76 9.90 -4.70
N ASN A 74 -6.76 10.77 -4.58
CA ASN A 74 -6.88 11.97 -5.41
C ASN A 74 -5.84 13.04 -5.03
N TYR A 75 -5.57 13.22 -3.74
CA TYR A 75 -4.60 14.19 -3.23
C TYR A 75 -3.16 13.85 -3.64
N ALA A 76 -2.72 12.64 -3.37
CA ALA A 76 -1.33 12.23 -3.59
C ALA A 76 -1.06 11.65 -4.99
N ASN A 77 -2.09 11.39 -5.79
CA ASN A 77 -2.06 10.66 -7.05
C ASN A 77 -1.80 9.15 -6.89
N GLN A 78 -2.61 8.35 -7.57
CA GLN A 78 -2.55 6.87 -7.46
C GLN A 78 -1.19 6.27 -7.83
N THR A 79 -0.50 6.83 -8.84
CA THR A 79 0.82 6.33 -9.25
C THR A 79 1.85 6.56 -8.15
N LEU A 80 1.87 7.76 -7.57
CA LEU A 80 2.79 8.08 -6.47
C LEU A 80 2.50 7.22 -5.25
N LEU A 81 1.23 7.02 -4.88
CA LEU A 81 0.85 6.16 -3.75
C LEU A 81 1.32 4.71 -3.93
N ARG A 82 1.23 4.15 -5.13
CA ARG A 82 1.75 2.81 -5.41
C ARG A 82 3.25 2.71 -5.16
N TYR A 83 4.02 3.66 -5.69
CA TYR A 83 5.48 3.67 -5.48
C TYR A 83 5.84 3.97 -4.02
N MET A 84 5.07 4.79 -3.33
CA MET A 84 5.23 5.01 -1.89
C MET A 84 4.97 3.72 -1.11
N ALA A 85 3.91 2.96 -1.44
CA ALA A 85 3.63 1.67 -0.79
C ALA A 85 4.73 0.62 -1.07
N GLN A 86 5.25 0.56 -2.30
CA GLN A 86 6.39 -0.28 -2.64
C GLN A 86 7.66 0.18 -1.89
N GLY A 87 7.91 1.49 -1.86
CA GLY A 87 9.02 2.08 -1.11
C GLY A 87 8.95 1.80 0.39
N ALA A 88 7.73 1.74 0.96
CA ALA A 88 7.52 1.37 2.35
C ALA A 88 8.03 -0.04 2.68
N VAL A 89 7.87 -1.00 1.75
CA VAL A 89 8.40 -2.36 1.92
C VAL A 89 9.93 -2.34 1.94
N GLU A 90 10.55 -1.65 1.00
CA GLU A 90 12.02 -1.54 0.94
C GLU A 90 12.57 -0.78 2.15
N TYR A 91 11.93 0.32 2.54
CA TYR A 91 12.31 1.06 3.74
C TYR A 91 12.21 0.22 5.01
N SER A 92 11.14 -0.58 5.17
CA SER A 92 11.03 -1.51 6.30
C SER A 92 12.17 -2.53 6.33
N LYS A 93 12.59 -3.07 5.18
CA LYS A 93 13.76 -3.97 5.09
C LYS A 93 15.05 -3.27 5.54
N GLU A 94 15.25 -2.04 5.06
CA GLU A 94 16.45 -1.25 5.37
C GLU A 94 16.61 -1.03 6.87
N ILE A 95 15.53 -0.62 7.55
CA ILE A 95 15.58 -0.28 8.99
C ILE A 95 15.37 -1.48 9.94
N SER A 96 15.10 -2.67 9.40
CA SER A 96 14.77 -3.87 10.20
C SER A 96 15.96 -4.55 10.89
N ASN A 97 17.17 -4.03 10.74
CA ASN A 97 18.39 -4.68 11.24
C ASN A 97 18.57 -6.12 10.74
N GLY A 98 18.25 -6.36 9.47
CA GLY A 98 18.41 -7.66 8.81
C GLY A 98 17.28 -8.67 9.02
N LYS A 99 16.20 -8.28 9.69
CA LYS A 99 15.02 -9.15 9.90
C LYS A 99 14.09 -9.24 8.69
N GLY A 100 14.30 -8.39 7.67
CA GLY A 100 13.43 -8.28 6.51
C GLY A 100 12.24 -7.34 6.74
N ALA A 101 11.42 -7.13 5.71
CA ALA A 101 10.24 -6.28 5.84
C ALA A 101 9.17 -6.91 6.74
N ILE A 102 8.50 -6.08 7.53
CA ILE A 102 7.25 -6.47 8.18
C ILE A 102 6.16 -6.75 7.12
N PRO A 103 5.13 -7.56 7.43
CA PRO A 103 3.98 -7.72 6.54
C PRO A 103 3.21 -6.39 6.39
N ILE A 104 3.14 -5.87 5.15
CA ILE A 104 2.45 -4.61 4.81
C ILE A 104 1.34 -4.93 3.81
N CYS A 105 0.10 -4.60 4.15
CA CYS A 105 -1.06 -4.70 3.28
C CYS A 105 -1.53 -3.30 2.88
N LEU A 106 -1.78 -3.06 1.58
CA LEU A 106 -2.42 -1.82 1.11
C LEU A 106 -3.92 -2.04 1.00
N HIS A 107 -4.72 -1.11 1.50
CA HIS A 107 -6.17 -1.22 1.60
C HIS A 107 -6.87 0.05 1.11
N LEU A 108 -7.87 -0.12 0.24
CA LEU A 108 -8.79 0.95 -0.10
C LEU A 108 -9.78 1.15 1.05
N ASP A 109 -9.70 2.30 1.70
CA ASP A 109 -10.60 2.70 2.78
C ASP A 109 -11.79 3.48 2.22
N HIS A 110 -13.03 3.07 2.55
CA HIS A 110 -14.25 3.68 2.06
C HIS A 110 -14.37 3.72 0.51
N GLY A 111 -14.28 2.58 -0.14
CA GLY A 111 -14.55 2.47 -1.59
C GLY A 111 -16.04 2.75 -1.87
N ASP A 112 -16.33 3.79 -2.66
CA ASP A 112 -17.70 4.28 -2.91
C ASP A 112 -18.31 3.77 -4.22
N SER A 113 -17.56 3.02 -5.03
CA SER A 113 -18.06 2.44 -6.28
C SER A 113 -17.31 1.18 -6.66
N PHE A 114 -17.96 0.35 -7.47
CA PHE A 114 -17.34 -0.86 -8.03
C PHE A 114 -16.13 -0.50 -8.90
N GLU A 115 -16.24 0.55 -9.72
CA GLU A 115 -15.18 1.01 -10.61
C GLU A 115 -13.93 1.44 -9.83
N LEU A 116 -14.12 2.14 -8.69
CA LEU A 116 -13.01 2.52 -7.82
C LEU A 116 -12.33 1.28 -7.23
N CYS A 117 -13.11 0.33 -6.70
CA CYS A 117 -12.56 -0.92 -6.14
C CYS A 117 -11.81 -1.72 -7.22
N LYS A 118 -12.40 -1.88 -8.41
CA LYS A 118 -11.77 -2.54 -9.55
C LYS A 118 -10.45 -1.86 -9.92
N SER A 119 -10.47 -0.54 -10.06
CA SER A 119 -9.29 0.27 -10.40
C SER A 119 -8.16 0.09 -9.37
N CYS A 120 -8.47 -0.01 -8.08
CA CYS A 120 -7.47 -0.27 -7.04
C CYS A 120 -6.85 -1.66 -7.17
N ILE A 121 -7.67 -2.70 -7.42
CA ILE A 121 -7.18 -4.08 -7.62
C ILE A 121 -6.27 -4.18 -8.86
N GLU A 122 -6.64 -3.52 -9.96
CA GLU A 122 -5.85 -3.53 -11.20
C GLU A 122 -4.52 -2.77 -11.07
N PHE A 123 -4.45 -1.87 -10.12
CA PHE A 123 -3.29 -1.00 -9.92
C PHE A 123 -2.27 -1.56 -8.91
N GLY A 124 -2.60 -2.65 -8.20
CA GLY A 124 -1.77 -3.27 -7.16
C GLY A 124 -2.06 -2.73 -5.80
#